data_940151102bae904da62fbb924a9abfc1
#
_entry.id   940151102bae904da62fbb924a9abfc1
#
_cell.length_a   1.000
_cell.length_b   1.000
_cell.length_c   1.000
_cell.angle_alpha   90.00
_cell.angle_beta   90.00
_cell.angle_gamma   90.00
#
_symmetry.space_group_name_H-M   'P 1'
#
loop_
_entity.id
_entity.type
_entity.pdbx_description
1 polymer ?
#
loop_
_entity_poly.entity_id
_entity_poly.type
_entity_poly.pdbx_seq_one_letter_code
_entity_poly.pdbx_strand_id
1 'polypeptide(L)'
;MLFNGTLICYNTKLAVGNADCLLQLPYSGPDFGLMHFSDMEVSMSNTERRVGTVSRGIRCPIIRQGDDLSEIVTTSVLEAAEYEGFSIRDRDVIAVTESIVARSQGNYCSVDDIAADVKAKLGGETVGVIFPILSRNRFAICLRGIAKGAKKIVLMLSYPSDEVGNELVSLDKIDAAGVNPYSDVLTLEKYRELFGVNRHEFTGVDYVEYYGDLIRSCGAEAEIIFANNPRAILPYADHILNCDIHTRRRTKRILLDAGAKAVCSLDEIMNAPVNGSGCNEMYGLLGSNKSTEDMVKLFPRDSRALVLDIQKKILDRTGKCVEVMVYGDGAFKDPQGKIWELADPVVSPFYTDGLVGTPNELKLKYLADNDFKHLSGEALREAISESIRKKDDDLKGNMASQGTTPRQLTDLIGSLCDLTSGSGDKGTPVVLVQGYFDNYTND
;
A
#
# COMPACT_ATOMS: atom_id res chain seq x y z
N MET A 1 -44.24 9.92 -14.71
CA MET A 1 -43.00 10.44 -15.33
C MET A 1 -42.00 9.29 -15.35
N LEU A 2 -41.71 8.81 -16.53
CA LEU A 2 -40.84 7.67 -16.79
C LEU A 2 -39.38 8.15 -16.71
N PHE A 3 -38.55 7.49 -15.91
CA PHE A 3 -37.07 7.56 -16.01
C PHE A 3 -36.50 6.17 -16.22
N ASN A 4 -35.58 6.11 -17.17
CA ASN A 4 -34.87 4.98 -17.75
C ASN A 4 -34.47 3.90 -16.76
N GLY A 5 -34.82 2.66 -17.09
CA GLY A 5 -34.48 1.47 -16.33
C GLY A 5 -33.06 0.99 -16.59
N THR A 6 -32.31 0.85 -15.51
CA THR A 6 -31.13 -0.03 -15.42
C THR A 6 -31.50 -1.11 -14.42
N LEU A 7 -31.59 -2.35 -14.89
CA LEU A 7 -31.90 -3.51 -14.06
C LEU A 7 -30.61 -3.95 -13.36
N ILE A 8 -30.54 -3.78 -12.04
CA ILE A 8 -29.47 -4.35 -11.20
C ILE A 8 -30.01 -5.68 -10.67
N CYS A 9 -29.44 -6.79 -11.12
CA CYS A 9 -29.75 -8.11 -10.59
C CYS A 9 -29.04 -8.32 -9.25
N TYR A 10 -29.80 -8.39 -8.18
CA TYR A 10 -29.35 -8.97 -6.90
C TYR A 10 -29.56 -10.48 -6.91
N ASN A 11 -28.53 -11.20 -6.46
CA ASN A 11 -28.53 -12.65 -6.29
C ASN A 11 -29.69 -13.14 -5.40
N THR A 12 -30.59 -13.92 -5.96
CA THR A 12 -31.44 -14.86 -5.22
C THR A 12 -31.26 -16.26 -5.79
N LYS A 13 -30.85 -17.20 -4.93
CA LYS A 13 -30.85 -18.63 -5.25
C LYS A 13 -32.26 -19.06 -5.67
N LEU A 14 -32.40 -19.53 -6.88
CA LEU A 14 -33.59 -20.26 -7.31
C LEU A 14 -33.20 -21.70 -7.64
N ALA A 15 -33.89 -22.61 -6.95
CA ALA A 15 -33.81 -24.03 -7.17
C ALA A 15 -34.27 -24.37 -8.59
N VAL A 16 -33.53 -25.22 -9.27
CA VAL A 16 -33.84 -25.71 -10.62
C VAL A 16 -34.96 -26.74 -10.55
N GLY A 17 -36.14 -26.34 -11.00
CA GLY A 17 -37.18 -27.27 -11.44
C GLY A 17 -37.40 -27.06 -12.93
N ASN A 18 -37.42 -28.15 -13.68
CA ASN A 18 -37.67 -28.15 -15.13
C ASN A 18 -38.93 -27.36 -15.51
N ALA A 19 -38.80 -26.29 -16.26
CA ALA A 19 -39.89 -25.76 -17.10
C ALA A 19 -39.28 -24.80 -18.14
N ASP A 20 -39.60 -25.05 -19.40
CA ASP A 20 -39.30 -24.18 -20.54
C ASP A 20 -39.88 -22.79 -20.30
N CYS A 21 -39.05 -21.79 -20.19
CA CYS A 21 -39.47 -20.38 -20.09
C CYS A 21 -39.15 -19.66 -21.40
N LEU A 22 -40.12 -19.55 -22.27
CA LEU A 22 -40.14 -18.70 -23.46
C LEU A 22 -40.32 -17.23 -23.02
N LEU A 23 -39.27 -16.44 -23.08
CA LEU A 23 -39.36 -14.99 -23.00
C LEU A 23 -39.64 -14.42 -24.40
N GLN A 24 -40.86 -14.02 -24.66
CA GLN A 24 -41.24 -13.21 -25.83
C GLN A 24 -40.86 -11.75 -25.57
N LEU A 25 -39.96 -11.23 -26.34
CA LEU A 25 -39.72 -9.78 -26.45
C LEU A 25 -40.49 -9.24 -27.67
N PRO A 26 -41.23 -8.12 -27.55
CA PRO A 26 -41.92 -7.52 -28.67
C PRO A 26 -40.96 -6.62 -29.46
N TYR A 27 -40.43 -7.12 -30.57
CA TYR A 27 -39.87 -6.25 -31.61
C TYR A 27 -40.18 -6.84 -32.99
N SER A 28 -40.98 -6.12 -33.75
CA SER A 28 -41.34 -6.45 -35.12
C SER A 28 -40.41 -5.73 -36.10
N GLY A 29 -39.48 -6.45 -36.68
CA GLY A 29 -38.70 -6.04 -37.84
C GLY A 29 -38.35 -7.28 -38.69
N PRO A 30 -38.30 -7.21 -40.01
CA PRO A 30 -38.15 -8.39 -40.85
C PRO A 30 -36.70 -8.88 -40.89
N ASP A 31 -36.56 -10.19 -40.88
CA ASP A 31 -35.36 -10.99 -41.18
C ASP A 31 -34.20 -10.93 -40.20
N PHE A 32 -34.39 -11.50 -39.02
CA PHE A 32 -33.28 -12.18 -38.33
C PHE A 32 -33.71 -13.62 -38.07
N GLY A 33 -33.00 -14.55 -38.72
CA GLY A 33 -33.17 -15.98 -38.50
C GLY A 33 -32.96 -16.28 -37.01
N LEU A 34 -33.82 -17.08 -36.43
CA LEU A 34 -33.69 -17.67 -35.10
C LEU A 34 -32.38 -18.43 -35.06
N MET A 35 -31.34 -17.82 -34.50
CA MET A 35 -30.19 -18.59 -34.02
C MET A 35 -30.63 -19.40 -32.81
N HIS A 36 -30.79 -20.68 -32.99
CA HIS A 36 -30.92 -21.60 -31.89
C HIS A 36 -29.66 -21.51 -31.04
N PHE A 37 -29.80 -21.28 -29.76
CA PHE A 37 -28.70 -21.33 -28.76
C PHE A 37 -28.05 -22.72 -28.66
N SER A 38 -28.55 -23.72 -29.37
CA SER A 38 -28.00 -25.06 -29.46
C SER A 38 -26.75 -25.19 -30.35
N ASP A 39 -26.43 -24.17 -31.18
CA ASP A 39 -25.32 -24.26 -32.14
C ASP A 39 -24.07 -23.47 -31.70
N MET A 40 -24.09 -22.87 -30.53
CA MET A 40 -22.86 -22.45 -29.84
C MET A 40 -22.37 -23.58 -28.91
N GLU A 41 -22.03 -24.72 -29.46
CA GLU A 41 -21.04 -25.59 -28.85
C GLU A 41 -19.68 -24.87 -28.93
N VAL A 42 -19.44 -23.93 -28.00
CA VAL A 42 -18.10 -23.67 -27.52
C VAL A 42 -17.75 -24.89 -26.68
N SER A 43 -17.34 -25.96 -27.32
CA SER A 43 -16.71 -27.11 -26.70
C SER A 43 -15.37 -26.66 -26.12
N MET A 44 -15.44 -25.98 -25.00
CA MET A 44 -14.29 -25.85 -24.12
C MET A 44 -14.33 -27.08 -23.20
N SER A 45 -13.27 -27.86 -23.23
CA SER A 45 -13.16 -29.03 -22.36
C SER A 45 -13.47 -28.61 -20.92
N ASN A 46 -14.28 -29.39 -20.23
CA ASN A 46 -14.73 -29.15 -18.85
C ASN A 46 -13.57 -29.19 -17.82
N THR A 47 -12.34 -29.30 -18.29
CA THR A 47 -11.11 -29.45 -17.49
C THR A 47 -10.29 -28.17 -17.40
N GLU A 48 -10.62 -27.10 -18.13
CA GLU A 48 -9.86 -25.87 -18.09
C GLU A 48 -10.29 -24.96 -16.95
N ARG A 49 -9.33 -24.54 -16.18
CA ARG A 49 -9.52 -23.56 -15.12
C ARG A 49 -9.92 -22.19 -15.70
N ARG A 50 -11.10 -21.69 -15.30
CA ARG A 50 -11.67 -20.43 -15.79
C ARG A 50 -11.31 -19.21 -14.94
N VAL A 51 -10.84 -19.45 -13.72
CA VAL A 51 -10.49 -18.42 -12.76
C VAL A 51 -8.99 -18.45 -12.52
N GLY A 52 -8.31 -17.38 -12.82
CA GLY A 52 -6.89 -17.20 -12.57
C GLY A 52 -6.61 -16.88 -11.10
N THR A 53 -6.17 -15.66 -10.81
CA THR A 53 -5.88 -15.22 -9.44
C THR A 53 -7.15 -15.00 -8.62
N VAL A 54 -7.17 -15.55 -7.41
CA VAL A 54 -8.22 -15.33 -6.41
C VAL A 54 -7.59 -14.77 -5.14
N SER A 55 -8.08 -13.63 -4.64
CA SER A 55 -7.65 -13.03 -3.38
C SER A 55 -8.77 -13.12 -2.34
N ARG A 56 -8.46 -13.70 -1.16
CA ARG A 56 -9.42 -13.92 -0.06
C ARG A 56 -8.90 -13.28 1.22
N GLY A 57 -9.69 -12.36 1.79
CA GLY A 57 -9.46 -11.90 3.16
C GLY A 57 -9.86 -12.96 4.18
N ILE A 58 -8.93 -13.39 5.00
CA ILE A 58 -9.13 -14.42 6.03
C ILE A 58 -9.40 -13.74 7.36
N ARG A 59 -10.50 -14.08 7.99
CA ARG A 59 -10.85 -13.61 9.33
C ARG A 59 -9.97 -14.27 10.38
N CYS A 60 -9.50 -13.48 11.33
CA CYS A 60 -8.69 -13.95 12.45
C CYS A 60 -9.29 -13.46 13.77
N PRO A 61 -8.98 -14.12 14.89
CA PRO A 61 -9.28 -13.58 16.21
C PRO A 61 -8.53 -12.25 16.44
N ILE A 62 -8.94 -11.50 17.47
CA ILE A 62 -8.25 -10.27 17.84
C ILE A 62 -6.87 -10.62 18.41
N ILE A 63 -5.84 -10.24 17.70
CA ILE A 63 -4.44 -10.49 18.08
C ILE A 63 -4.04 -9.59 19.25
N ARG A 64 -3.33 -10.16 20.22
CA ARG A 64 -2.76 -9.47 21.38
C ARG A 64 -1.25 -9.66 21.44
N GLN A 65 -0.60 -8.85 22.25
CA GLN A 65 0.83 -9.01 22.54
C GLN A 65 1.09 -10.40 23.15
N GLY A 66 2.07 -11.11 22.61
CA GLY A 66 2.50 -12.42 23.06
C GLY A 66 1.72 -13.59 22.47
N ASP A 67 0.71 -13.35 21.63
CA ASP A 67 0.01 -14.41 20.91
C ASP A 67 0.95 -15.13 19.93
N ASP A 68 0.79 -16.46 19.81
CA ASP A 68 1.47 -17.24 18.76
C ASP A 68 0.82 -16.94 17.38
N LEU A 69 1.33 -15.89 16.75
CA LEU A 69 0.77 -15.39 15.51
C LEU A 69 0.89 -16.41 14.37
N SER A 70 1.99 -17.19 14.34
CA SER A 70 2.17 -18.19 13.27
C SER A 70 1.14 -19.31 13.36
N GLU A 71 0.81 -19.74 14.58
CA GLU A 71 -0.25 -20.73 14.82
C GLU A 71 -1.63 -20.19 14.46
N ILE A 72 -1.94 -18.95 14.89
CA ILE A 72 -3.23 -18.31 14.60
C ILE A 72 -3.43 -18.14 13.09
N VAL A 73 -2.42 -17.65 12.38
CA VAL A 73 -2.50 -17.45 10.92
C VAL A 73 -2.71 -18.80 10.21
N THR A 74 -1.89 -19.80 10.56
CA THR A 74 -1.98 -21.14 9.96
C THR A 74 -3.36 -21.75 10.18
N THR A 75 -3.86 -21.74 11.41
CA THR A 75 -5.17 -22.31 11.76
C THR A 75 -6.29 -21.56 11.06
N SER A 76 -6.29 -20.22 11.07
CA SER A 76 -7.34 -19.42 10.41
C SER A 76 -7.40 -19.67 8.90
N VAL A 77 -6.25 -19.82 8.23
CA VAL A 77 -6.21 -20.13 6.79
C VAL A 77 -6.78 -21.54 6.52
N LEU A 78 -6.42 -22.53 7.31
CA LEU A 78 -6.89 -23.91 7.11
C LEU A 78 -8.38 -24.08 7.45
N GLU A 79 -8.87 -23.45 8.51
CA GLU A 79 -10.29 -23.43 8.85
C GLU A 79 -11.12 -22.72 7.77
N ALA A 80 -10.61 -21.62 7.20
CA ALA A 80 -11.26 -20.95 6.09
C ALA A 80 -11.31 -21.83 4.83
N ALA A 81 -10.23 -22.57 4.55
CA ALA A 81 -10.18 -23.50 3.43
C ALA A 81 -11.21 -24.63 3.59
N GLU A 82 -11.30 -25.21 4.77
CA GLU A 82 -12.28 -26.27 5.09
C GLU A 82 -13.72 -25.75 4.99
N TYR A 83 -14.01 -24.59 5.61
CA TYR A 83 -15.36 -24.01 5.66
C TYR A 83 -15.87 -23.57 4.28
N GLU A 84 -15.02 -22.96 3.46
CA GLU A 84 -15.38 -22.46 2.13
C GLU A 84 -15.17 -23.52 1.02
N GLY A 85 -14.62 -24.68 1.34
CA GLY A 85 -14.46 -25.81 0.41
C GLY A 85 -13.41 -25.58 -0.67
N PHE A 86 -12.32 -24.88 -0.38
CA PHE A 86 -11.19 -24.75 -1.29
C PHE A 86 -9.95 -25.44 -0.74
N SER A 87 -9.02 -25.81 -1.61
CA SER A 87 -7.77 -26.48 -1.23
C SER A 87 -6.58 -25.53 -1.35
N ILE A 88 -5.66 -25.58 -0.40
CA ILE A 88 -4.36 -24.91 -0.49
C ILE A 88 -3.52 -25.59 -1.58
N ARG A 89 -2.78 -24.80 -2.34
CA ARG A 89 -1.95 -25.25 -3.45
C ARG A 89 -0.50 -24.80 -3.28
N ASP A 90 0.40 -25.49 -3.97
CA ASP A 90 1.79 -25.04 -4.03
C ASP A 90 1.85 -23.64 -4.65
N ARG A 91 2.71 -22.77 -4.08
CA ARG A 91 2.87 -21.37 -4.45
C ARG A 91 1.65 -20.46 -4.23
N ASP A 92 0.60 -20.90 -3.50
CA ASP A 92 -0.37 -19.95 -2.95
C ASP A 92 0.37 -18.99 -2.03
N VAL A 93 -0.07 -17.72 -1.93
CA VAL A 93 0.58 -16.72 -1.09
C VAL A 93 -0.28 -16.40 0.11
N ILE A 94 0.30 -16.51 1.30
CA ILE A 94 -0.29 -16.04 2.56
C ILE A 94 0.37 -14.71 2.93
N ALA A 95 -0.39 -13.64 2.92
CA ALA A 95 0.07 -12.31 3.28
C ALA A 95 -0.53 -11.89 4.62
N VAL A 96 0.32 -11.43 5.53
CA VAL A 96 -0.04 -11.01 6.88
C VAL A 96 0.20 -9.51 7.01
N THR A 97 -0.80 -8.73 7.44
CA THR A 97 -0.60 -7.29 7.61
C THR A 97 0.41 -6.99 8.72
N GLU A 98 1.29 -6.02 8.48
CA GLU A 98 2.30 -5.57 9.43
C GLU A 98 1.69 -5.23 10.81
N SER A 99 0.45 -4.78 10.80
CA SER A 99 -0.24 -4.30 11.98
C SER A 99 -0.40 -5.38 13.06
N ILE A 100 -0.84 -6.58 12.69
CA ILE A 100 -0.99 -7.67 13.68
C ILE A 100 0.36 -8.28 14.06
N VAL A 101 1.36 -8.20 13.18
CA VAL A 101 2.73 -8.65 13.47
C VAL A 101 3.34 -7.76 14.55
N ALA A 102 3.33 -6.44 14.35
CA ALA A 102 3.82 -5.49 15.35
C ALA A 102 3.06 -5.61 16.67
N ARG A 103 1.75 -5.87 16.62
CA ARG A 103 0.90 -6.04 17.79
C ARG A 103 1.25 -7.29 18.58
N SER A 104 1.44 -8.43 17.93
CA SER A 104 1.86 -9.67 18.61
C SER A 104 3.24 -9.53 19.25
N GLN A 105 4.16 -8.79 18.60
CA GLN A 105 5.48 -8.47 19.12
C GLN A 105 5.45 -7.48 20.31
N GLY A 106 4.33 -6.77 20.54
CA GLY A 106 4.28 -5.68 21.50
C GLY A 106 5.21 -4.51 21.12
N ASN A 107 5.40 -4.27 19.82
CA ASN A 107 6.36 -3.26 19.34
C ASN A 107 5.78 -1.85 19.36
N TYR A 108 5.78 -1.24 20.54
CA TYR A 108 5.21 0.09 20.81
C TYR A 108 6.23 1.01 21.49
N CYS A 109 6.09 2.31 21.25
CA CYS A 109 6.72 3.36 22.03
C CYS A 109 5.70 4.43 22.43
N SER A 110 6.00 5.19 23.47
CA SER A 110 5.20 6.36 23.86
C SER A 110 5.66 7.62 23.12
N VAL A 111 4.82 8.65 23.10
CA VAL A 111 5.23 9.99 22.62
C VAL A 111 6.37 10.56 23.48
N ASP A 112 6.48 10.16 24.75
CA ASP A 112 7.57 10.59 25.64
C ASP A 112 8.89 9.89 25.32
N ASP A 113 8.87 8.64 24.84
CA ASP A 113 10.06 7.93 24.34
C ASP A 113 10.59 8.59 23.07
N ILE A 114 9.68 8.96 22.15
CA ILE A 114 10.04 9.73 20.94
C ILE A 114 10.65 11.07 21.34
N ALA A 115 10.07 11.79 22.31
CA ALA A 115 10.58 13.07 22.79
C ALA A 115 12.00 12.92 23.38
N ALA A 116 12.23 11.88 24.15
CA ALA A 116 13.55 11.61 24.73
C ALA A 116 14.61 11.33 23.65
N ASP A 117 14.27 10.53 22.63
CA ASP A 117 15.16 10.19 21.55
C ASP A 117 15.47 11.40 20.63
N VAL A 118 14.44 12.17 20.28
CA VAL A 118 14.59 13.43 19.50
C VAL A 118 15.49 14.41 20.25
N LYS A 119 15.25 14.61 21.55
CA LYS A 119 16.09 15.48 22.39
C LYS A 119 17.54 15.02 22.46
N ALA A 120 17.76 13.74 22.60
CA ALA A 120 19.11 13.17 22.65
C ALA A 120 19.86 13.36 21.32
N LYS A 121 19.19 13.20 20.18
CA LYS A 121 19.80 13.25 18.85
C LYS A 121 19.86 14.64 18.24
N LEU A 122 18.91 15.52 18.58
CA LEU A 122 18.74 16.85 17.98
C LEU A 122 18.82 18.02 18.98
N GLY A 123 19.17 17.75 20.26
CA GLY A 123 19.54 18.76 21.25
C GLY A 123 18.39 19.51 21.96
N GLY A 124 17.16 19.42 21.50
CA GLY A 124 15.98 19.89 22.24
C GLY A 124 15.70 21.41 22.27
N GLU A 125 16.49 22.24 21.60
CA GLU A 125 16.21 23.67 21.48
C GLU A 125 15.31 23.95 20.28
N THR A 126 15.83 24.30 19.13
CA THR A 126 15.09 24.50 17.89
C THR A 126 15.32 23.32 16.96
N VAL A 127 14.25 22.65 16.53
CA VAL A 127 14.30 21.53 15.59
C VAL A 127 13.54 21.89 14.33
N GLY A 128 14.22 21.84 13.19
CA GLY A 128 13.59 21.91 11.87
C GLY A 128 12.99 20.57 11.52
N VAL A 129 11.69 20.51 11.24
CA VAL A 129 10.98 19.31 10.80
C VAL A 129 10.54 19.52 9.37
N ILE A 130 11.04 18.72 8.44
CA ILE A 130 10.84 18.95 7.01
C ILE A 130 10.15 17.81 6.31
N PHE A 131 9.29 18.16 5.36
CA PHE A 131 8.65 17.29 4.38
C PHE A 131 7.87 16.09 4.97
N PRO A 132 7.03 16.31 5.99
CA PRO A 132 6.19 15.22 6.48
C PRO A 132 5.05 14.90 5.52
N ILE A 133 4.64 13.63 5.49
CA ILE A 133 3.37 13.25 4.88
C ILE A 133 2.20 13.75 5.75
N LEU A 134 1.18 14.33 5.12
CA LEU A 134 0.01 14.88 5.80
C LEU A 134 -0.90 13.75 6.30
N SER A 135 -0.85 13.46 7.59
CA SER A 135 -1.59 12.33 8.17
C SER A 135 -1.98 12.57 9.63
N ARG A 136 -3.23 12.24 9.98
CA ARG A 136 -3.75 12.30 11.36
C ARG A 136 -3.39 11.08 12.21
N ASN A 137 -3.26 9.93 11.59
CA ASN A 137 -3.06 8.64 12.26
C ASN A 137 -1.62 8.12 12.21
N ARG A 138 -0.75 8.78 11.43
CA ARG A 138 0.66 8.43 11.28
C ARG A 138 1.56 9.57 11.75
N PHE A 139 1.78 10.58 10.93
CA PHE A 139 2.71 11.64 11.26
C PHE A 139 2.26 12.50 12.45
N ALA A 140 0.97 12.80 12.62
CA ALA A 140 0.51 13.62 13.74
C ALA A 140 0.89 13.08 15.13
N ILE A 141 0.83 11.77 15.34
CA ILE A 141 1.24 11.18 16.63
C ILE A 141 2.76 11.24 16.81
N CYS A 142 3.53 11.04 15.74
CA CYS A 142 4.99 11.23 15.77
C CYS A 142 5.35 12.69 16.06
N LEU A 143 4.65 13.65 15.43
CA LEU A 143 4.85 15.09 15.65
C LEU A 143 4.59 15.50 17.10
N ARG A 144 3.64 14.86 17.81
CA ARG A 144 3.45 15.08 19.27
C ARG A 144 4.72 14.73 20.05
N GLY A 145 5.31 13.58 19.76
CA GLY A 145 6.57 13.17 20.41
C GLY A 145 7.72 14.10 20.05
N ILE A 146 7.85 14.45 18.77
CA ILE A 146 8.89 15.36 18.27
C ILE A 146 8.76 16.74 18.95
N ALA A 147 7.55 17.31 19.01
CA ALA A 147 7.30 18.58 19.64
C ALA A 147 7.56 18.61 21.15
N LYS A 148 7.24 17.54 21.86
CA LYS A 148 7.61 17.40 23.29
C LYS A 148 9.12 17.35 23.50
N GLY A 149 9.89 16.91 22.49
CA GLY A 149 11.35 16.80 22.54
C GLY A 149 12.12 18.11 22.27
N ALA A 150 11.43 19.22 21.92
CA ALA A 150 12.06 20.48 21.57
C ALA A 150 11.31 21.69 22.15
N LYS A 151 12.01 22.84 22.32
CA LYS A 151 11.36 24.09 22.73
C LYS A 151 10.65 24.78 21.58
N LYS A 152 11.20 24.64 20.37
CA LYS A 152 10.65 25.23 19.16
C LYS A 152 10.72 24.23 17.99
N ILE A 153 9.64 24.14 17.24
CA ILE A 153 9.59 23.40 15.99
C ILE A 153 9.42 24.40 14.83
N VAL A 154 10.33 24.34 13.87
CA VAL A 154 10.13 24.97 12.57
C VAL A 154 9.69 23.89 11.60
N LEU A 155 8.38 23.87 11.30
CA LEU A 155 7.78 22.89 10.42
C LEU A 155 7.80 23.41 8.98
N MET A 156 8.55 22.74 8.10
CA MET A 156 8.59 23.04 6.68
C MET A 156 7.75 22.02 5.90
N LEU A 157 6.65 22.49 5.34
CA LEU A 157 5.74 21.70 4.54
C LEU A 157 6.07 21.82 3.05
N SER A 158 6.02 20.70 2.33
CA SER A 158 6.04 20.72 0.87
C SER A 158 4.73 21.30 0.32
N TYR A 159 4.80 22.02 -0.81
CA TYR A 159 3.62 22.50 -1.51
C TYR A 159 3.83 22.43 -3.03
N PRO A 160 2.81 22.27 -3.85
CA PRO A 160 1.38 22.26 -3.54
C PRO A 160 0.91 21.04 -2.75
N SER A 161 1.65 19.94 -2.75
CA SER A 161 1.32 18.68 -2.07
C SER A 161 2.53 18.07 -1.37
N ASP A 162 2.29 17.09 -0.50
CA ASP A 162 3.35 16.22 0.01
C ASP A 162 3.81 15.19 -1.05
N GLU A 163 4.78 14.33 -0.70
CA GLU A 163 5.39 13.36 -1.62
C GLU A 163 4.45 12.23 -2.07
N VAL A 164 3.31 12.04 -1.43
CA VAL A 164 2.28 11.05 -1.80
C VAL A 164 1.01 11.70 -2.35
N GLY A 165 1.05 12.99 -2.68
CA GLY A 165 -0.02 13.69 -3.37
C GLY A 165 -1.13 14.27 -2.48
N ASN A 166 -0.96 14.31 -1.15
CA ASN A 166 -1.91 15.03 -0.29
C ASN A 166 -1.77 16.53 -0.51
N GLU A 167 -2.78 17.14 -1.07
CA GLU A 167 -2.78 18.55 -1.48
C GLU A 167 -2.94 19.49 -0.30
N LEU A 168 -2.07 20.51 -0.19
CA LEU A 168 -2.21 21.65 0.68
C LEU A 168 -2.88 22.83 -0.02
N VAL A 169 -2.64 22.98 -1.32
CA VAL A 169 -3.19 24.06 -2.14
C VAL A 169 -3.24 23.60 -3.60
N SER A 170 -4.33 23.92 -4.32
CA SER A 170 -4.47 23.49 -5.71
C SER A 170 -3.48 24.20 -6.65
N LEU A 171 -3.10 23.48 -7.72
CA LEU A 171 -2.24 24.05 -8.76
C LEU A 171 -2.83 25.32 -9.37
N ASP A 172 -4.15 25.38 -9.58
CA ASP A 172 -4.82 26.59 -10.13
C ASP A 172 -4.60 27.83 -9.23
N LYS A 173 -4.59 27.64 -7.90
CA LYS A 173 -4.30 28.74 -6.98
C LYS A 173 -2.83 29.16 -7.02
N ILE A 174 -1.90 28.21 -7.15
CA ILE A 174 -0.47 28.46 -7.33
C ILE A 174 -0.24 29.28 -8.60
N ASP A 175 -0.82 28.86 -9.72
CA ASP A 175 -0.68 29.54 -11.01
C ASP A 175 -1.29 30.95 -10.97
N ALA A 176 -2.48 31.10 -10.39
CA ALA A 176 -3.13 32.39 -10.25
C ALA A 176 -2.33 33.37 -9.36
N ALA A 177 -1.63 32.86 -8.35
CA ALA A 177 -0.77 33.67 -7.47
C ALA A 177 0.61 33.96 -8.08
N GLY A 178 0.99 33.32 -9.18
CA GLY A 178 2.29 33.49 -9.81
C GLY A 178 3.45 32.94 -8.95
N VAL A 179 3.18 31.96 -8.09
CA VAL A 179 4.16 31.36 -7.18
C VAL A 179 4.86 30.19 -7.87
N ASN A 180 6.19 30.12 -7.72
CA ASN A 180 6.98 29.00 -8.22
C ASN A 180 7.36 28.03 -7.09
N PRO A 181 6.71 26.86 -6.95
CA PRO A 181 7.00 25.92 -5.88
C PRO A 181 8.44 25.38 -5.86
N TYR A 182 9.16 25.44 -6.97
CA TYR A 182 10.56 24.97 -7.04
C TYR A 182 11.57 25.94 -6.44
N SER A 183 11.24 27.24 -6.36
CA SER A 183 12.17 28.29 -5.90
C SER A 183 11.66 29.07 -4.69
N ASP A 184 10.36 29.25 -4.57
CA ASP A 184 9.80 30.20 -3.61
C ASP A 184 9.64 29.57 -2.23
N VAL A 185 9.98 30.38 -1.22
CA VAL A 185 9.79 30.06 0.19
C VAL A 185 8.72 30.97 0.75
N LEU A 186 7.67 30.39 1.31
CA LEU A 186 6.56 31.16 1.89
C LEU A 186 6.55 31.02 3.41
N THR A 187 6.36 32.13 4.11
CA THR A 187 6.00 32.10 5.53
C THR A 187 4.53 31.74 5.68
N LEU A 188 4.11 31.34 6.88
CA LEU A 188 2.69 31.06 7.17
C LEU A 188 1.79 32.24 6.83
N GLU A 189 2.21 33.47 7.16
CA GLU A 189 1.46 34.68 6.86
C GLU A 189 1.28 34.87 5.35
N LYS A 190 2.36 34.72 4.57
CA LYS A 190 2.32 34.89 3.12
C LYS A 190 1.49 33.77 2.45
N TYR A 191 1.60 32.53 2.95
CA TYR A 191 0.78 31.41 2.48
C TYR A 191 -0.72 31.69 2.70
N ARG A 192 -1.08 32.19 3.89
CA ARG A 192 -2.48 32.53 4.22
C ARG A 192 -3.01 33.73 3.45
N GLU A 193 -2.17 34.71 3.19
CA GLU A 193 -2.51 35.86 2.33
C GLU A 193 -2.85 35.42 0.91
N LEU A 194 -2.03 34.54 0.34
CA LEU A 194 -2.18 34.08 -1.05
C LEU A 194 -3.30 33.07 -1.24
N PHE A 195 -3.42 32.13 -0.34
CA PHE A 195 -4.23 30.94 -0.55
C PHE A 195 -5.38 30.77 0.46
N GLY A 196 -5.39 31.52 1.53
CA GLY A 196 -6.41 31.40 2.58
C GLY A 196 -6.35 30.06 3.33
N VAL A 197 -7.50 29.61 3.81
CA VAL A 197 -7.68 28.32 4.47
C VAL A 197 -7.98 27.25 3.42
N ASN A 198 -7.17 26.19 3.39
CA ASN A 198 -7.40 25.06 2.50
C ASN A 198 -7.62 23.79 3.32
N ARG A 199 -8.70 23.11 3.01
CA ARG A 199 -9.07 21.86 3.68
C ARG A 199 -8.81 20.67 2.74
N HIS A 200 -8.11 19.68 3.27
CA HIS A 200 -7.84 18.45 2.53
C HIS A 200 -9.15 17.78 2.09
N GLU A 201 -9.26 17.40 0.82
CA GLU A 201 -10.51 16.96 0.18
C GLU A 201 -11.20 15.81 0.91
N PHE A 202 -10.44 14.79 1.34
CA PHE A 202 -11.03 13.59 1.95
C PHE A 202 -11.17 13.68 3.47
N THR A 203 -10.33 14.45 4.15
CA THR A 203 -10.32 14.51 5.62
C THR A 203 -11.02 15.74 6.18
N GLY A 204 -11.24 16.78 5.37
CA GLY A 204 -11.78 18.08 5.78
C GLY A 204 -10.86 18.88 6.71
N VAL A 205 -9.61 18.43 6.91
CA VAL A 205 -8.65 19.04 7.85
C VAL A 205 -7.80 20.08 7.12
N ASP A 206 -7.65 21.27 7.74
CA ASP A 206 -6.55 22.18 7.42
C ASP A 206 -5.29 21.68 8.15
N TYR A 207 -4.40 21.02 7.46
CA TYR A 207 -3.20 20.43 8.08
C TYR A 207 -2.22 21.50 8.58
N VAL A 208 -2.24 22.68 8.02
CA VAL A 208 -1.37 23.80 8.48
C VAL A 208 -1.77 24.24 9.87
N GLU A 209 -3.06 24.48 10.09
CA GLU A 209 -3.61 24.82 11.40
C GLU A 209 -3.47 23.65 12.37
N TYR A 210 -3.87 22.46 11.95
CA TYR A 210 -3.86 21.23 12.76
C TYR A 210 -2.47 20.92 13.32
N TYR A 211 -1.43 20.97 12.50
CA TYR A 211 -0.07 20.70 12.97
C TYR A 211 0.48 21.82 13.84
N GLY A 212 0.16 23.09 13.51
CA GLY A 212 0.53 24.22 14.34
C GLY A 212 -0.07 24.15 15.75
N ASP A 213 -1.35 23.82 15.86
CA ASP A 213 -2.04 23.64 17.13
C ASP A 213 -1.50 22.44 17.91
N LEU A 214 -1.23 21.35 17.21
CA LEU A 214 -0.65 20.16 17.81
C LEU A 214 0.71 20.46 18.44
N ILE A 215 1.60 21.14 17.75
CA ILE A 215 2.92 21.55 18.27
C ILE A 215 2.75 22.43 19.52
N ARG A 216 1.90 23.45 19.44
CA ARG A 216 1.63 24.37 20.57
C ARG A 216 1.01 23.63 21.77
N SER A 217 0.12 22.67 21.51
CA SER A 217 -0.49 21.85 22.57
C SER A 217 0.51 20.99 23.33
N CYS A 218 1.66 20.68 22.71
CA CYS A 218 2.77 19.96 23.33
C CYS A 218 3.74 20.85 24.11
N GLY A 219 3.49 22.16 24.14
CA GLY A 219 4.33 23.15 24.87
C GLY A 219 5.49 23.72 24.06
N ALA A 220 5.61 23.39 22.77
CA ALA A 220 6.63 23.94 21.90
C ALA A 220 6.12 25.16 21.14
N GLU A 221 7.03 26.10 20.82
CA GLU A 221 6.75 27.15 19.84
C GLU A 221 6.63 26.56 18.42
N ALA A 222 5.64 26.99 17.66
CA ALA A 222 5.42 26.54 16.29
C ALA A 222 5.69 27.67 15.30
N GLU A 223 6.62 27.45 14.38
CA GLU A 223 6.83 28.25 13.19
C GLU A 223 6.60 27.37 11.96
N ILE A 224 5.84 27.83 10.97
CA ILE A 224 5.50 27.06 9.79
C ILE A 224 5.95 27.83 8.54
N ILE A 225 6.69 27.14 7.67
CA ILE A 225 7.13 27.63 6.38
C ILE A 225 6.80 26.62 5.29
N PHE A 226 6.81 27.08 4.03
CA PHE A 226 6.51 26.24 2.87
C PHE A 226 7.64 26.37 1.85
N ALA A 227 8.23 25.25 1.49
CA ALA A 227 9.28 25.17 0.48
C ALA A 227 9.47 23.73 0.02
N ASN A 228 10.04 23.56 -1.18
CA ASN A 228 10.42 22.26 -1.72
C ASN A 228 11.94 22.05 -1.83
N ASN A 229 12.72 23.10 -1.50
CA ASN A 229 14.16 22.98 -1.39
C ASN A 229 14.54 22.73 0.09
N PRO A 230 15.17 21.58 0.43
CA PRO A 230 15.50 21.29 1.82
C PRO A 230 16.40 22.34 2.48
N ARG A 231 17.23 23.06 1.71
CA ARG A 231 18.09 24.13 2.25
C ARG A 231 17.33 25.32 2.81
N ALA A 232 16.06 25.49 2.46
CA ALA A 232 15.22 26.59 2.93
C ALA A 232 15.00 26.56 4.45
N ILE A 233 15.20 25.45 5.13
CA ILE A 233 15.10 25.31 6.59
C ILE A 233 16.31 25.91 7.32
N LEU A 234 17.50 25.95 6.69
CA LEU A 234 18.76 26.28 7.36
C LEU A 234 18.82 27.68 7.99
N PRO A 235 18.18 28.74 7.45
CA PRO A 235 18.08 30.03 8.14
C PRO A 235 17.31 30.00 9.46
N TYR A 236 16.49 28.96 9.69
CA TYR A 236 15.59 28.80 10.84
C TYR A 236 16.08 27.80 11.86
N ALA A 237 16.74 26.72 11.41
CA ALA A 237 17.23 25.65 12.26
C ALA A 237 18.43 24.92 11.62
N ASP A 238 19.38 24.49 12.45
CA ASP A 238 20.56 23.71 12.04
C ASP A 238 20.57 22.28 12.59
N HIS A 239 19.58 21.93 13.43
CA HIS A 239 19.27 20.57 13.88
C HIS A 239 17.95 20.16 13.24
N ILE A 240 17.98 19.14 12.38
CA ILE A 240 16.88 18.87 11.44
C ILE A 240 16.42 17.42 11.56
N LEU A 241 15.10 17.24 11.68
CA LEU A 241 14.44 15.97 11.45
C LEU A 241 13.84 15.96 10.05
N ASN A 242 14.42 15.16 9.20
CA ASN A 242 13.92 14.93 7.85
C ASN A 242 12.83 13.85 7.86
N CYS A 243 11.62 14.21 7.46
CA CYS A 243 10.47 13.31 7.41
C CYS A 243 10.13 12.84 5.99
N ASP A 244 10.91 13.25 4.98
CA ASP A 244 10.87 12.70 3.63
C ASP A 244 11.12 11.19 3.66
N ILE A 245 10.29 10.42 3.01
CA ILE A 245 10.38 8.95 3.01
C ILE A 245 11.23 8.46 1.84
N HIS A 246 10.87 8.85 0.62
CA HIS A 246 11.45 8.29 -0.61
C HIS A 246 12.85 8.82 -0.90
N THR A 247 13.08 10.11 -0.69
CA THR A 247 14.36 10.74 -1.01
C THR A 247 15.19 11.10 0.22
N ARG A 248 14.84 10.58 1.42
CA ARG A 248 15.43 10.95 2.71
C ARG A 248 16.97 10.95 2.75
N ARG A 249 17.61 9.96 2.10
CA ARG A 249 19.10 9.90 2.06
C ARG A 249 19.68 11.05 1.25
N ARG A 250 19.05 11.42 0.15
CA ARG A 250 19.42 12.58 -0.68
C ARG A 250 19.21 13.88 0.09
N THR A 251 18.06 14.03 0.71
CA THR A 251 17.67 15.22 1.49
C THR A 251 18.63 15.41 2.66
N LYS A 252 18.93 14.36 3.42
CA LYS A 252 19.93 14.39 4.51
C LYS A 252 21.31 14.82 4.02
N ARG A 253 21.80 14.27 2.92
CA ARG A 253 23.08 14.68 2.33
C ARG A 253 23.09 16.16 1.94
N ILE A 254 22.04 16.65 1.26
CA ILE A 254 21.93 18.07 0.84
C ILE A 254 22.01 19.01 2.05
N LEU A 255 21.36 18.65 3.15
CA LEU A 255 21.38 19.45 4.37
C LEU A 255 22.75 19.49 5.04
N LEU A 256 23.40 18.32 5.18
CA LEU A 256 24.74 18.22 5.75
C LEU A 256 25.77 18.96 4.89
N ASP A 257 25.73 18.81 3.56
CA ASP A 257 26.60 19.52 2.62
C ASP A 257 26.39 21.06 2.67
N ALA A 258 25.20 21.51 3.08
CA ALA A 258 24.86 22.91 3.23
C ALA A 258 25.10 23.48 4.64
N GLY A 259 25.67 22.68 5.56
CA GLY A 259 26.13 23.16 6.87
C GLY A 259 25.16 22.92 8.04
N ALA A 260 24.15 22.04 7.89
CA ALA A 260 23.37 21.59 9.04
C ALA A 260 24.27 20.90 10.08
N LYS A 261 24.07 21.21 11.37
CA LYS A 261 24.86 20.63 12.47
C LYS A 261 24.50 19.18 12.78
N ALA A 262 23.21 18.87 12.74
CA ALA A 262 22.69 17.54 12.96
C ALA A 262 21.48 17.29 12.05
N VAL A 263 21.46 16.12 11.39
CA VAL A 263 20.32 15.70 10.59
C VAL A 263 20.00 14.25 10.89
N CYS A 264 18.82 14.00 11.42
CA CYS A 264 18.23 12.66 11.52
C CYS A 264 17.08 12.52 10.51
N SER A 265 16.82 11.29 10.05
CA SER A 265 15.61 10.94 9.33
C SER A 265 14.68 10.12 10.22
N LEU A 266 13.42 9.90 9.84
CA LEU A 266 12.45 9.16 10.63
C LEU A 266 12.90 7.73 10.95
N ASP A 267 13.65 7.10 10.07
CA ASP A 267 14.26 5.77 10.28
C ASP A 267 15.39 5.76 11.33
N GLU A 268 15.85 6.92 11.74
CA GLU A 268 16.88 7.06 12.78
C GLU A 268 16.29 7.45 14.15
N ILE A 269 14.98 7.73 14.25
CA ILE A 269 14.28 7.98 15.52
C ILE A 269 13.59 6.68 15.93
N MET A 270 13.73 6.27 17.20
CA MET A 270 13.25 4.97 17.71
C MET A 270 13.87 3.77 16.99
N ASN A 271 15.08 3.90 16.47
CA ASN A 271 15.86 2.80 15.90
C ASN A 271 16.60 1.94 16.95
N ALA A 272 16.53 2.33 18.20
CA ALA A 272 16.94 1.56 19.37
C ALA A 272 15.93 1.74 20.49
N PRO A 273 15.88 0.84 21.49
CA PRO A 273 14.96 0.98 22.61
C PRO A 273 15.28 2.24 23.44
N VAL A 274 14.26 3.01 23.79
CA VAL A 274 14.36 4.18 24.67
C VAL A 274 13.46 3.91 25.88
N ASN A 275 14.00 4.05 27.10
CA ASN A 275 13.30 3.78 28.35
C ASN A 275 12.62 2.39 28.42
N GLY A 276 13.15 1.41 27.70
CA GLY A 276 12.55 0.06 27.63
C GLY A 276 11.40 -0.09 26.64
N SER A 277 11.20 0.89 25.76
CA SER A 277 10.18 0.82 24.69
C SER A 277 10.54 -0.21 23.62
N GLY A 278 9.58 -0.46 22.73
CA GLY A 278 9.85 -1.07 21.42
C GLY A 278 10.72 -0.16 20.54
N CYS A 279 11.25 -0.74 19.47
CA CYS A 279 12.05 -0.03 18.47
C CYS A 279 11.95 -0.74 17.11
N ASN A 280 12.49 -0.11 16.07
CA ASN A 280 12.78 -0.80 14.82
C ASN A 280 14.13 -0.32 14.28
N GLU A 281 15.12 -1.20 14.27
CA GLU A 281 16.51 -0.87 13.91
C GLU A 281 16.65 -0.37 12.46
N MET A 282 15.79 -0.83 11.56
CA MET A 282 15.85 -0.50 10.13
C MET A 282 14.95 0.68 9.75
N TYR A 283 13.77 0.78 10.36
CA TYR A 283 12.72 1.70 9.95
C TYR A 283 12.40 2.79 10.98
N GLY A 284 12.86 2.66 12.25
CA GLY A 284 12.57 3.66 13.27
C GLY A 284 11.07 3.98 13.37
N LEU A 285 10.73 5.25 13.12
CA LEU A 285 9.35 5.73 13.05
C LEU A 285 8.67 5.53 11.69
N LEU A 286 9.39 5.11 10.65
CA LEU A 286 8.75 4.81 9.37
C LEU A 286 7.77 3.64 9.51
N GLY A 287 6.61 3.74 8.85
CA GLY A 287 5.55 2.72 8.94
C GLY A 287 4.85 2.66 10.29
N SER A 288 5.11 3.59 11.21
CA SER A 288 4.43 3.65 12.50
C SER A 288 3.02 4.20 12.38
N ASN A 289 2.17 3.82 13.34
CA ASN A 289 0.78 4.24 13.39
C ASN A 289 0.36 4.60 14.83
N LYS A 290 -0.61 5.52 14.94
CA LYS A 290 -1.27 5.82 16.21
C LYS A 290 -1.97 4.56 16.76
N SER A 291 -1.65 4.19 18.00
CA SER A 291 -2.34 3.14 18.73
C SER A 291 -3.33 3.73 19.74
N THR A 292 -2.88 4.65 20.58
CA THR A 292 -3.70 5.43 21.49
C THR A 292 -3.31 6.91 21.41
N GLU A 293 -3.83 7.76 22.28
CA GLU A 293 -3.45 9.19 22.28
C GLU A 293 -1.94 9.41 22.53
N ASP A 294 -1.31 8.52 23.30
CA ASP A 294 0.08 8.65 23.72
C ASP A 294 0.98 7.48 23.30
N MET A 295 0.44 6.50 22.57
CA MET A 295 1.18 5.31 22.16
C MET A 295 1.22 5.18 20.64
N VAL A 296 2.40 4.89 20.14
CA VAL A 296 2.69 4.63 18.74
C VAL A 296 3.00 3.15 18.54
N LYS A 297 2.30 2.49 17.64
CA LYS A 297 2.66 1.17 17.15
C LYS A 297 3.77 1.35 16.09
N LEU A 298 4.93 0.81 16.34
CA LEU A 298 6.05 0.80 15.41
C LEU A 298 5.86 -0.28 14.32
N PHE A 299 6.59 -0.16 13.25
CA PHE A 299 6.67 -1.21 12.24
C PHE A 299 7.24 -2.50 12.88
N PRO A 300 6.80 -3.71 12.47
CA PRO A 300 7.29 -4.94 13.09
C PRO A 300 8.81 -5.08 12.95
N ARG A 301 9.43 -5.62 14.01
CA ARG A 301 10.84 -6.03 13.98
C ARG A 301 11.03 -7.21 13.03
N ASP A 302 12.24 -7.70 12.88
CA ASP A 302 12.56 -8.84 12.02
C ASP A 302 11.48 -9.94 12.13
N SER A 303 10.80 -10.18 11.03
CA SER A 303 9.72 -11.16 10.94
C SER A 303 10.05 -12.30 9.98
N ARG A 304 11.33 -12.47 9.62
CA ARG A 304 11.74 -13.58 8.76
C ARG A 304 11.43 -14.93 9.40
N ALA A 305 11.66 -15.07 10.70
CA ALA A 305 11.31 -16.29 11.43
C ALA A 305 9.80 -16.58 11.38
N LEU A 306 8.95 -15.55 11.48
CA LEU A 306 7.50 -15.70 11.39
C LEU A 306 7.05 -16.23 10.03
N VAL A 307 7.53 -15.64 8.93
CA VAL A 307 7.10 -16.09 7.59
C VAL A 307 7.56 -17.50 7.28
N LEU A 308 8.77 -17.89 7.72
CA LEU A 308 9.29 -19.25 7.56
C LEU A 308 8.52 -20.27 8.43
N ASP A 309 8.11 -19.89 9.65
CA ASP A 309 7.35 -20.78 10.54
C ASP A 309 5.93 -21.01 10.00
N ILE A 310 5.26 -19.98 9.49
CA ILE A 310 3.96 -20.14 8.82
C ILE A 310 4.08 -21.06 7.60
N GLN A 311 5.08 -20.84 6.73
CA GLN A 311 5.34 -21.69 5.57
C GLN A 311 5.51 -23.15 5.97
N LYS A 312 6.35 -23.40 6.98
CA LYS A 312 6.61 -24.73 7.51
C LYS A 312 5.34 -25.38 8.08
N LYS A 313 4.57 -24.66 8.91
CA LYS A 313 3.33 -25.19 9.50
C LYS A 313 2.28 -25.56 8.46
N ILE A 314 2.16 -24.78 7.39
CA ILE A 314 1.28 -25.10 6.26
C ILE A 314 1.80 -26.36 5.53
N LEU A 315 3.10 -26.42 5.24
CA LEU A 315 3.70 -27.61 4.60
C LEU A 315 3.48 -28.87 5.45
N ASP A 316 3.74 -28.81 6.76
CA ASP A 316 3.59 -29.94 7.66
C ASP A 316 2.13 -30.46 7.74
N ARG A 317 1.12 -29.55 7.62
CA ARG A 317 -0.30 -29.90 7.74
C ARG A 317 -0.98 -30.26 6.43
N THR A 318 -0.49 -29.73 5.30
CA THR A 318 -1.16 -29.88 3.99
C THR A 318 -0.32 -30.60 2.95
N GLY A 319 0.99 -30.76 3.17
CA GLY A 319 1.94 -31.18 2.16
C GLY A 319 2.18 -30.18 1.03
N LYS A 320 1.74 -28.92 1.19
CA LYS A 320 1.83 -27.87 0.18
C LYS A 320 2.83 -26.78 0.59
N CYS A 321 3.72 -26.42 -0.34
CA CYS A 321 4.68 -25.34 -0.14
C CYS A 321 4.07 -24.02 -0.64
N VAL A 322 3.61 -23.20 0.31
CA VAL A 322 3.09 -21.85 0.04
C VAL A 322 4.19 -20.80 0.16
N GLU A 323 3.96 -19.63 -0.40
CA GLU A 323 4.76 -18.46 -0.11
C GLU A 323 4.10 -17.61 0.99
N VAL A 324 4.91 -16.95 1.80
CA VAL A 324 4.41 -16.13 2.91
C VAL A 324 5.10 -14.77 2.91
N MET A 325 4.34 -13.72 3.20
CA MET A 325 4.88 -12.35 3.32
C MET A 325 4.19 -11.55 4.40
N VAL A 326 4.92 -10.60 4.97
CA VAL A 326 4.35 -9.50 5.75
C VAL A 326 4.21 -8.30 4.84
N TYR A 327 3.04 -7.66 4.81
CA TYR A 327 2.78 -6.50 3.97
C TYR A 327 2.28 -5.31 4.80
N GLY A 328 2.56 -4.11 4.31
CA GLY A 328 2.04 -2.85 4.81
C GLY A 328 1.18 -2.13 3.76
N ASP A 329 1.15 -0.80 3.79
CA ASP A 329 0.37 -0.01 2.85
C ASP A 329 0.94 -0.11 1.44
N GLY A 330 0.23 -0.78 0.56
CA GLY A 330 0.65 -1.02 -0.82
C GLY A 330 -0.06 -0.19 -1.87
N ALA A 331 -1.15 0.51 -1.50
CA ALA A 331 -1.91 1.34 -2.40
C ALA A 331 -2.48 2.57 -1.69
N PHE A 332 -2.66 3.65 -2.42
CA PHE A 332 -3.35 4.85 -1.96
C PHE A 332 -4.21 5.44 -3.08
N LYS A 333 -5.18 6.25 -2.69
CA LYS A 333 -5.98 7.00 -3.65
C LYS A 333 -5.34 8.36 -3.90
N ASP A 334 -4.99 8.63 -5.16
CA ASP A 334 -4.57 9.96 -5.58
C ASP A 334 -5.71 10.97 -5.32
N PRO A 335 -5.49 11.99 -4.46
CA PRO A 335 -6.50 12.97 -4.13
C PRO A 335 -6.94 13.82 -5.33
N GLN A 336 -6.04 14.10 -6.26
CA GLN A 336 -6.31 14.97 -7.42
C GLN A 336 -6.90 14.18 -8.59
N GLY A 337 -6.23 13.12 -9.02
CA GLY A 337 -6.71 12.27 -10.09
C GLY A 337 -7.88 11.38 -9.68
N LYS A 338 -8.11 11.22 -8.37
CA LYS A 338 -9.19 10.40 -7.80
C LYS A 338 -9.14 8.94 -8.25
N ILE A 339 -7.96 8.47 -8.56
CA ILE A 339 -7.65 7.10 -8.94
C ILE A 339 -6.83 6.41 -7.86
N TRP A 340 -6.79 5.08 -7.91
CA TRP A 340 -5.92 4.29 -7.08
C TRP A 340 -4.56 4.15 -7.73
N GLU A 341 -3.50 4.41 -6.97
CA GLU A 341 -2.12 4.21 -7.37
C GLU A 341 -1.43 3.25 -6.40
N LEU A 342 -0.43 2.53 -6.91
CA LEU A 342 0.41 1.68 -6.08
C LEU A 342 1.42 2.56 -5.34
N ALA A 343 1.34 2.56 -4.01
CA ALA A 343 2.31 3.24 -3.18
C ALA A 343 3.62 2.44 -3.14
N ASP A 344 4.74 3.12 -3.30
CA ASP A 344 6.02 2.68 -2.78
C ASP A 344 6.17 3.33 -1.42
N PRO A 345 6.41 2.67 -0.33
CA PRO A 345 7.79 2.39 0.03
C PRO A 345 8.04 1.14 0.83
N VAL A 346 7.24 0.79 1.77
CA VAL A 346 7.55 -0.33 2.67
C VAL A 346 6.44 -1.34 2.57
N VAL A 347 6.40 -2.00 1.45
CA VAL A 347 5.28 -2.86 1.19
C VAL A 347 5.47 -4.22 1.83
N SER A 348 6.66 -4.80 1.73
CA SER A 348 6.90 -6.17 2.15
C SER A 348 8.38 -6.41 2.48
N PRO A 349 8.83 -6.09 3.69
CA PRO A 349 10.23 -6.27 4.06
C PRO A 349 10.58 -7.71 4.42
N PHE A 350 9.58 -8.56 4.73
CA PHE A 350 9.78 -9.94 5.17
C PHE A 350 8.91 -10.87 4.33
N TYR A 351 9.54 -11.79 3.61
CA TYR A 351 8.88 -12.74 2.73
C TYR A 351 9.75 -13.98 2.49
N THR A 352 9.13 -15.04 1.99
CA THR A 352 9.80 -16.28 1.60
C THR A 352 10.46 -16.14 0.24
N ASP A 353 11.48 -16.94 -0.02
CA ASP A 353 12.39 -16.77 -1.17
C ASP A 353 11.69 -16.88 -2.53
N GLY A 354 10.55 -17.58 -2.63
CA GLY A 354 9.76 -17.69 -3.86
C GLY A 354 9.07 -16.40 -4.30
N LEU A 355 9.11 -15.35 -3.46
CA LEU A 355 8.58 -14.00 -3.78
C LEU A 355 9.67 -13.02 -4.23
N VAL A 356 10.92 -13.48 -4.39
CA VAL A 356 12.01 -12.64 -4.88
C VAL A 356 11.84 -12.36 -6.38
N GLY A 357 12.01 -11.11 -6.78
CA GLY A 357 12.09 -10.69 -8.18
C GLY A 357 10.87 -9.94 -8.69
N THR A 358 10.75 -9.87 -10.00
CA THR A 358 9.71 -9.16 -10.74
C THR A 358 8.89 -10.14 -11.60
N PRO A 359 7.66 -9.80 -12.03
CA PRO A 359 6.92 -10.64 -12.97
C PRO A 359 7.73 -10.94 -14.23
N ASN A 360 7.78 -12.22 -14.60
CA ASN A 360 8.42 -12.69 -15.84
C ASN A 360 7.34 -13.21 -16.80
N GLU A 361 6.64 -12.28 -17.47
CA GLU A 361 5.42 -12.54 -18.23
C GLU A 361 5.57 -12.13 -19.69
N LEU A 362 5.04 -12.96 -20.59
CA LEU A 362 4.84 -12.62 -21.99
C LEU A 362 3.50 -11.89 -22.16
N LYS A 363 3.49 -10.83 -22.96
CA LYS A 363 2.27 -10.11 -23.30
C LYS A 363 1.51 -10.83 -24.41
N LEU A 364 0.44 -11.55 -24.05
CA LEU A 364 -0.33 -12.38 -25.00
C LEU A 364 -0.81 -11.58 -26.20
N LYS A 365 -1.29 -10.34 -25.98
CA LYS A 365 -1.71 -9.47 -27.07
C LYS A 365 -0.56 -9.16 -28.04
N TYR A 366 0.65 -8.92 -27.55
CA TYR A 366 1.80 -8.67 -28.40
C TYR A 366 2.10 -9.89 -29.28
N LEU A 367 2.11 -11.09 -28.71
CA LEU A 367 2.33 -12.34 -29.46
C LEU A 367 1.25 -12.54 -30.53
N ALA A 368 -0.01 -12.34 -30.19
CA ALA A 368 -1.13 -12.51 -31.12
C ALA A 368 -1.11 -11.48 -32.25
N ASP A 369 -0.81 -10.21 -31.96
CA ASP A 369 -0.86 -9.12 -32.94
C ASP A 369 0.39 -9.07 -33.85
N ASN A 370 1.51 -9.66 -33.40
CA ASN A 370 2.80 -9.58 -34.13
C ASN A 370 3.27 -10.97 -34.59
N ASP A 371 3.74 -11.81 -33.66
CA ASP A 371 4.43 -13.06 -33.99
C ASP A 371 3.48 -14.08 -34.61
N PHE A 372 2.25 -14.14 -34.13
CA PHE A 372 1.22 -15.11 -34.51
C PHE A 372 0.01 -14.49 -35.21
N LYS A 373 0.15 -13.27 -35.78
CA LYS A 373 -0.96 -12.55 -36.46
C LYS A 373 -1.65 -13.35 -37.58
N HIS A 374 -1.00 -14.38 -38.09
CA HIS A 374 -1.51 -15.24 -39.15
C HIS A 374 -2.27 -16.45 -38.63
N LEU A 375 -2.27 -16.69 -37.32
CA LEU A 375 -2.96 -17.78 -36.65
C LEU A 375 -4.26 -17.31 -36.00
N SER A 376 -5.20 -18.22 -35.81
CA SER A 376 -6.46 -17.98 -35.10
C SER A 376 -6.95 -19.25 -34.40
N GLY A 377 -7.90 -19.11 -33.49
CA GLY A 377 -8.52 -20.23 -32.77
C GLY A 377 -7.49 -21.07 -32.02
N GLU A 378 -7.62 -22.39 -32.09
CA GLU A 378 -6.79 -23.33 -31.37
C GLU A 378 -5.31 -23.27 -31.77
N ALA A 379 -5.00 -23.09 -33.05
CA ALA A 379 -3.62 -22.96 -33.51
C ALA A 379 -2.89 -21.74 -32.89
N LEU A 380 -3.58 -20.61 -32.72
CA LEU A 380 -3.05 -19.44 -32.02
C LEU A 380 -2.83 -19.77 -30.52
N ARG A 381 -3.77 -20.43 -29.89
CA ARG A 381 -3.68 -20.83 -28.50
C ARG A 381 -2.48 -21.76 -28.24
N GLU A 382 -2.31 -22.79 -29.07
CA GLU A 382 -1.16 -23.70 -28.98
C GLU A 382 0.17 -22.96 -29.13
N ALA A 383 0.30 -22.09 -30.14
CA ALA A 383 1.52 -21.33 -30.39
C ALA A 383 1.87 -20.38 -29.21
N ILE A 384 0.89 -19.70 -28.64
CA ILE A 384 1.06 -18.87 -27.44
C ILE A 384 1.46 -19.74 -26.24
N SER A 385 0.79 -20.86 -26.01
CA SER A 385 1.09 -21.79 -24.92
C SER A 385 2.51 -22.33 -25.03
N GLU A 386 2.93 -22.68 -26.23
CA GLU A 386 4.31 -23.13 -26.46
C GLU A 386 5.33 -22.04 -26.19
N SER A 387 5.05 -20.79 -26.58
CA SER A 387 5.91 -19.64 -26.27
C SER A 387 6.04 -19.41 -24.76
N ILE A 388 4.95 -19.58 -23.99
CA ILE A 388 4.98 -19.47 -22.55
C ILE A 388 5.84 -20.57 -21.92
N ARG A 389 5.73 -21.83 -22.39
CA ARG A 389 6.52 -22.95 -21.87
C ARG A 389 8.01 -22.83 -22.20
N LYS A 390 8.35 -22.18 -23.30
CA LYS A 390 9.73 -22.02 -23.79
C LYS A 390 10.35 -20.66 -23.44
N LYS A 391 9.63 -19.79 -22.75
CA LYS A 391 10.13 -18.46 -22.41
C LYS A 391 11.40 -18.54 -21.55
N ASP A 392 12.31 -17.60 -21.75
CA ASP A 392 13.52 -17.47 -20.94
C ASP A 392 13.19 -17.13 -19.50
N ASP A 393 14.06 -17.50 -18.57
CA ASP A 393 13.93 -17.21 -17.14
C ASP A 393 14.01 -15.70 -16.85
N ASP A 394 14.64 -14.92 -17.74
CA ASP A 394 14.69 -13.46 -17.67
C ASP A 394 14.29 -12.84 -19.04
N LEU A 395 13.11 -12.23 -19.06
CA LEU A 395 12.58 -11.52 -20.24
C LEU A 395 12.95 -10.03 -20.24
N LYS A 396 13.86 -9.59 -19.39
CA LYS A 396 14.25 -8.18 -19.30
C LYS A 396 14.78 -7.67 -20.62
N GLY A 397 14.15 -6.61 -21.16
CA GLY A 397 14.49 -6.04 -22.47
C GLY A 397 13.85 -6.74 -23.67
N ASN A 398 13.12 -7.84 -23.46
CA ASN A 398 12.38 -8.50 -24.54
C ASN A 398 11.12 -7.71 -24.91
N MET A 399 10.89 -7.53 -26.23
CA MET A 399 9.71 -6.81 -26.73
C MET A 399 8.39 -7.49 -26.35
N ALA A 400 8.36 -8.81 -26.30
CA ALA A 400 7.17 -9.58 -25.92
C ALA A 400 6.79 -9.44 -24.45
N SER A 401 7.68 -8.91 -23.59
CA SER A 401 7.38 -8.60 -22.19
C SER A 401 7.05 -7.13 -21.94
N GLN A 402 7.16 -6.25 -22.95
CA GLN A 402 6.86 -4.83 -22.81
C GLN A 402 5.41 -4.56 -22.41
N GLY A 403 5.24 -3.69 -21.43
CA GLY A 403 3.93 -3.33 -20.89
C GLY A 403 3.42 -4.27 -19.79
N THR A 404 4.22 -5.24 -19.33
CA THR A 404 4.01 -5.86 -18.02
C THR A 404 4.44 -4.90 -16.92
N THR A 405 3.91 -5.04 -15.72
CA THR A 405 4.16 -4.09 -14.63
C THR A 405 5.57 -4.28 -14.06
N PRO A 406 6.49 -3.30 -14.18
CA PRO A 406 7.89 -3.47 -13.79
C PRO A 406 8.07 -3.19 -12.29
N ARG A 407 7.40 -3.96 -11.42
CA ARG A 407 7.48 -3.84 -9.96
C ARG A 407 7.90 -5.16 -9.33
N GLN A 408 8.38 -5.10 -8.09
CA GLN A 408 8.66 -6.31 -7.32
C GLN A 408 7.36 -7.14 -7.14
N LEU A 409 7.48 -8.47 -7.10
CA LEU A 409 6.35 -9.35 -6.82
C LEU A 409 5.70 -9.00 -5.48
N THR A 410 6.52 -8.69 -4.48
CA THR A 410 6.05 -8.31 -3.15
C THR A 410 5.25 -7.02 -3.14
N ASP A 411 5.61 -6.02 -3.97
CA ASP A 411 4.85 -4.77 -4.06
C ASP A 411 3.48 -5.00 -4.70
N LEU A 412 3.44 -5.79 -5.76
CA LEU A 412 2.19 -6.12 -6.46
C LEU A 412 1.24 -6.93 -5.59
N ILE A 413 1.75 -8.00 -4.97
CA ILE A 413 0.96 -8.88 -4.11
C ILE A 413 0.55 -8.14 -2.82
N GLY A 414 1.46 -7.35 -2.24
CA GLY A 414 1.16 -6.53 -1.07
C GLY A 414 0.04 -5.53 -1.34
N SER A 415 0.07 -4.84 -2.49
CA SER A 415 -0.99 -3.92 -2.91
C SER A 415 -2.32 -4.64 -3.14
N LEU A 416 -2.31 -5.81 -3.78
CA LEU A 416 -3.50 -6.63 -3.93
C LEU A 416 -4.09 -7.03 -2.58
N CYS A 417 -3.23 -7.39 -1.63
CA CYS A 417 -3.64 -7.78 -0.28
C CYS A 417 -4.21 -6.58 0.50
N ASP A 418 -3.59 -5.41 0.41
CA ASP A 418 -4.08 -4.20 1.06
C ASP A 418 -5.48 -3.80 0.56
N LEU A 419 -5.70 -3.84 -0.74
CA LEU A 419 -7.02 -3.60 -1.34
C LEU A 419 -8.06 -4.67 -0.99
N THR A 420 -7.63 -5.89 -0.70
CA THR A 420 -8.51 -7.01 -0.34
C THR A 420 -8.92 -6.96 1.12
N SER A 421 -7.96 -6.75 2.03
CA SER A 421 -8.19 -6.92 3.47
C SER A 421 -8.93 -5.74 4.07
N GLY A 422 -8.49 -4.54 3.90
CA GLY A 422 -8.94 -3.38 4.65
C GLY A 422 -8.70 -3.51 6.16
N SER A 423 -8.39 -2.41 6.83
CA SER A 423 -8.10 -2.35 8.27
C SER A 423 -9.32 -2.15 9.16
N GLY A 424 -10.53 -2.17 8.60
CA GLY A 424 -11.77 -1.88 9.31
C GLY A 424 -12.40 -3.11 10.00
N ASP A 425 -13.70 -3.10 10.08
CA ASP A 425 -14.54 -4.08 10.75
C ASP A 425 -14.68 -5.44 10.03
N LYS A 426 -14.02 -5.61 8.88
CA LYS A 426 -13.99 -6.90 8.16
C LYS A 426 -13.28 -8.00 8.95
N GLY A 427 -12.30 -7.63 9.79
CA GLY A 427 -11.53 -8.57 10.61
C GLY A 427 -10.66 -9.53 9.80
N THR A 428 -10.14 -9.08 8.66
CA THR A 428 -9.37 -9.88 7.70
C THR A 428 -7.90 -9.43 7.60
N PRO A 429 -7.09 -9.60 8.65
CA PRO A 429 -5.69 -9.16 8.66
C PRO A 429 -4.74 -10.10 7.91
N VAL A 430 -5.25 -11.21 7.43
CA VAL A 430 -4.54 -12.20 6.61
C VAL A 430 -5.24 -12.29 5.28
N VAL A 431 -4.48 -12.40 4.20
CA VAL A 431 -4.99 -12.57 2.84
C VAL A 431 -4.36 -13.80 2.22
N LEU A 432 -5.19 -14.67 1.67
CA LEU A 432 -4.76 -15.80 0.85
C LEU A 432 -4.93 -15.44 -0.61
N VAL A 433 -3.83 -15.44 -1.37
CA VAL A 433 -3.83 -15.22 -2.81
C VAL A 433 -3.49 -16.54 -3.51
N GLN A 434 -4.41 -17.05 -4.28
CA GLN A 434 -4.26 -18.31 -5.00
C GLN A 434 -4.11 -18.09 -6.49
N GLY A 435 -3.24 -18.83 -7.15
CA GLY A 435 -3.05 -18.78 -8.59
C GLY A 435 -2.37 -17.51 -9.12
N TYR A 436 -1.68 -16.78 -8.28
CA TYR A 436 -0.95 -15.58 -8.73
C TYR A 436 0.17 -15.90 -9.73
N PHE A 437 0.80 -17.05 -9.56
CA PHE A 437 1.87 -17.54 -10.42
C PHE A 437 1.39 -18.44 -11.57
N ASP A 438 0.10 -18.70 -11.63
CA ASP A 438 -0.49 -19.46 -12.74
C ASP A 438 -0.41 -18.61 -14.02
N ASN A 439 -0.26 -19.29 -15.15
CA ASN A 439 -0.24 -18.66 -16.46
C ASN A 439 -1.26 -19.31 -17.40
N TYR A 440 -1.33 -18.86 -18.62
CA TYR A 440 -2.31 -19.32 -19.62
C TYR A 440 -2.22 -20.81 -19.97
N THR A 441 -1.15 -21.48 -19.53
CA THR A 441 -0.94 -22.94 -19.79
C THR A 441 -1.22 -23.83 -18.58
N ASN A 442 -1.62 -23.24 -17.43
CA ASN A 442 -2.00 -23.98 -16.24
C ASN A 442 -3.48 -24.39 -16.30
N ASP A 443 -3.75 -25.65 -16.24
CA ASP A 443 -5.08 -26.25 -16.20
C ASP A 443 -5.68 -26.27 -14.79
#